data_4725106f4f06637c8c023fae2eab1cfd
#
_entry.id   4725106f4f06637c8c023fae2eab1cfd
#
_cell.length_a   1.000
_cell.length_b   1.000
_cell.length_c   1.000
_cell.angle_alpha   90.00
_cell.angle_beta   90.00
_cell.angle_gamma   90.00
#
_symmetry.space_group_name_H-M   'P 1'
#
loop_
_entity.id
_entity.type
_entity.pdbx_description
1 polymer ?
#
loop_
_entity_poly.entity_id
_entity_poly.type
_entity_poly.pdbx_seq_one_letter_code
_entity_poly.pdbx_strand_id
1 'polypeptide(L)'
;MISSYHFEFLGQDLQLLPQRAIFWKEKKALILADLHLGKATHFQKEGIPVPVGVFEDDLKRLSQIVEHFQATDIYFLGDLFHSVHNEEWELFKDWMKEHDQDFHLILGNHDILREKDYESAAFASLTERFEAPPFVFIHDSEDREEESELYP
;
A
#
# COMPACT_ATOMS: atom_id res chain seq x y z
N MET A 1 -14.77 14.98 8.75
CA MET A 1 -14.18 15.53 7.51
C MET A 1 -12.71 15.14 7.44
N ILE A 2 -12.28 14.56 6.33
CA ILE A 2 -10.87 14.20 6.12
C ILE A 2 -10.16 15.39 5.47
N SER A 3 -9.17 15.92 6.17
CA SER A 3 -8.32 16.99 5.68
C SER A 3 -7.45 16.48 4.53
N SER A 4 -7.28 17.26 3.48
CA SER A 4 -6.44 16.92 2.35
C SER A 4 -5.82 18.16 1.70
N TYR A 5 -4.68 17.99 1.04
CA TYR A 5 -4.04 18.99 0.23
C TYR A 5 -4.17 18.62 -1.24
N HIS A 6 -4.81 19.49 -2.03
CA HIS A 6 -4.98 19.28 -3.46
C HIS A 6 -3.74 19.69 -4.23
N PHE A 7 -3.34 18.84 -5.15
CA PHE A 7 -2.16 19.02 -5.97
C PHE A 7 -2.46 18.52 -7.38
N GLU A 8 -2.32 19.40 -8.38
CA GLU A 8 -2.48 19.04 -9.79
C GLU A 8 -1.11 18.72 -10.40
N PHE A 9 -1.00 17.57 -11.03
CA PHE A 9 0.22 17.12 -11.69
C PHE A 9 -0.10 16.32 -12.94
N LEU A 10 0.49 16.70 -14.06
CA LEU A 10 0.25 16.08 -15.37
C LEU A 10 -1.23 15.97 -15.73
N GLY A 11 -2.04 16.98 -15.39
CA GLY A 11 -3.47 17.00 -15.63
C GLY A 11 -4.29 16.11 -14.69
N GLN A 12 -3.68 15.58 -13.65
CA GLN A 12 -4.35 14.72 -12.67
C GLN A 12 -4.53 15.46 -11.34
N ASP A 13 -5.69 15.30 -10.72
CA ASP A 13 -5.98 15.84 -9.39
C ASP A 13 -5.59 14.82 -8.33
N LEU A 14 -4.57 15.16 -7.54
CA LEU A 14 -4.05 14.34 -6.45
C LEU A 14 -4.36 15.01 -5.12
N GLN A 15 -4.86 14.24 -4.17
CA GLN A 15 -5.11 14.71 -2.81
C GLN A 15 -4.15 14.03 -1.85
N LEU A 16 -3.29 14.82 -1.22
CA LEU A 16 -2.35 14.34 -0.21
C LEU A 16 -3.06 14.26 1.13
N LEU A 17 -3.02 13.09 1.76
CA LEU A 17 -3.75 12.81 2.99
C LEU A 17 -2.79 12.68 4.18
N PRO A 18 -3.20 13.17 5.39
CA PRO A 18 -2.39 13.00 6.60
C PRO A 18 -2.14 11.53 6.97
N GLN A 19 -2.98 10.61 6.49
CA GLN A 19 -2.86 9.18 6.69
C GLN A 19 -1.75 8.53 5.85
N ARG A 20 -0.83 9.33 5.29
CA ARG A 20 0.25 8.88 4.41
C ARG A 20 -0.25 8.18 3.15
N ALA A 21 -1.31 8.71 2.59
CA ALA A 21 -1.92 8.23 1.36
C ALA A 21 -2.10 9.37 0.37
N ILE A 22 -2.19 9.01 -0.90
CA ILE A 22 -2.56 9.91 -1.97
C ILE A 22 -3.85 9.38 -2.57
N PHE A 23 -4.86 10.25 -2.73
CA PHE A 23 -6.04 9.92 -3.51
C PHE A 23 -5.90 10.51 -4.92
N TRP A 24 -5.97 9.65 -5.92
CA TRP A 24 -5.94 10.01 -7.34
C TRP A 24 -7.37 10.04 -7.86
N LYS A 25 -7.90 11.23 -8.04
CA LYS A 25 -9.33 11.45 -8.29
C LYS A 25 -9.83 10.83 -9.60
N GLU A 26 -9.12 11.02 -10.72
CA GLU A 26 -9.55 10.55 -12.04
C GLU A 26 -9.65 9.04 -12.12
N LYS A 27 -8.85 8.31 -11.35
CA LYS A 27 -8.83 6.84 -11.28
C LYS A 27 -9.55 6.29 -10.05
N LYS A 28 -10.03 7.14 -9.16
CA LYS A 28 -10.60 6.74 -7.85
C LYS A 28 -9.68 5.76 -7.11
N ALA A 29 -8.40 6.04 -7.12
CA ALA A 29 -7.36 5.18 -6.59
C ALA A 29 -6.73 5.78 -5.34
N LEU A 30 -6.54 4.95 -4.32
CA LEU A 30 -5.69 5.27 -3.17
C LEU A 30 -4.30 4.68 -3.37
N ILE A 31 -3.29 5.46 -3.09
CA ILE A 31 -1.89 5.08 -3.22
C ILE A 31 -1.23 5.22 -1.85
N LEU A 32 -0.69 4.12 -1.34
CA LEU A 32 -0.03 4.05 -0.04
C LEU A 32 1.33 3.39 -0.18
N ALA A 33 2.25 3.74 0.69
CA ALA A 33 3.57 3.13 0.72
C ALA A 33 4.02 2.88 2.17
N ASP A 34 4.93 1.93 2.34
CA ASP A 34 5.64 1.68 3.59
C ASP A 34 4.73 1.46 4.80
N LEU A 35 3.69 0.66 4.64
CA LEU A 35 2.81 0.28 5.76
C LEU A 35 3.51 -0.57 6.81
N HIS A 36 4.51 -1.36 6.41
CA HIS A 36 5.31 -2.21 7.29
C HIS A 36 4.46 -3.07 8.24
N LEU A 37 3.52 -3.82 7.68
CA LEU A 37 2.66 -4.72 8.45
C LEU A 37 3.52 -5.77 9.17
N GLY A 38 3.12 -6.13 10.37
CA GLY A 38 3.89 -7.06 11.21
C GLY A 38 4.97 -6.41 12.05
N LYS A 39 5.19 -5.11 11.90
CA LYS A 39 6.22 -4.38 12.64
C LYS A 39 5.97 -4.41 14.15
N ALA A 40 4.74 -4.23 14.59
CA ALA A 40 4.39 -4.28 16.01
C ALA A 40 4.70 -5.64 16.63
N THR A 41 4.30 -6.74 15.96
CA THR A 41 4.59 -8.10 16.41
C THR A 41 6.09 -8.38 16.44
N HIS A 42 6.82 -7.91 15.43
CA HIS A 42 8.28 -8.04 15.38
C HIS A 42 8.95 -7.36 16.59
N PHE A 43 8.57 -6.14 16.90
CA PHE A 43 9.11 -5.41 18.05
C PHE A 43 8.75 -6.08 19.39
N GLN A 44 7.53 -6.59 19.52
CA GLN A 44 7.12 -7.34 20.72
C GLN A 44 7.98 -8.59 20.95
N LYS A 45 8.31 -9.33 19.87
CA LYS A 45 9.20 -10.50 19.94
C LYS A 45 10.62 -10.12 20.37
N GLU A 46 11.08 -8.92 20.05
CA GLU A 46 12.38 -8.39 20.45
C GLU A 46 12.35 -7.71 21.84
N GLY A 47 11.22 -7.75 22.54
CA GLY A 47 11.06 -7.16 23.87
C GLY A 47 10.82 -5.65 23.86
N ILE A 48 10.52 -5.06 22.72
CA ILE A 48 10.18 -3.63 22.61
C ILE A 48 8.68 -3.45 22.86
N PRO A 49 8.27 -2.65 23.86
CA PRO A 49 6.84 -2.45 24.14
C PRO A 49 6.15 -1.69 23.00
N VAL A 50 5.04 -2.25 22.50
CA VAL A 50 4.17 -1.61 21.52
C VAL A 50 2.73 -1.68 22.05
N PRO A 51 1.95 -0.58 21.95
CA PRO A 51 0.55 -0.60 22.39
C PRO A 51 -0.27 -1.67 21.68
N VAL A 52 -1.19 -2.29 22.42
CA VAL A 52 -2.15 -3.26 21.86
C VAL A 52 -3.13 -2.55 20.92
N GLY A 53 -3.47 -3.16 19.78
CA GLY A 53 -4.48 -2.65 18.86
C GLY A 53 -3.98 -1.63 17.83
N VAL A 54 -2.67 -1.34 17.78
CA VAL A 54 -2.12 -0.39 16.79
C VAL A 54 -2.42 -0.81 15.36
N PHE A 55 -2.29 -2.09 15.05
CA PHE A 55 -2.53 -2.60 13.71
C PHE A 55 -4.01 -2.51 13.32
N GLU A 56 -4.90 -2.89 14.22
CA GLU A 56 -6.34 -2.82 14.01
C GLU A 56 -6.79 -1.36 13.81
N ASP A 57 -6.20 -0.43 14.55
CA ASP A 57 -6.45 1.00 14.38
C ASP A 57 -5.99 1.50 13.01
N ASP A 58 -4.85 1.02 12.51
CA ASP A 58 -4.35 1.36 11.18
C ASP A 58 -5.28 0.85 10.08
N LEU A 59 -5.77 -0.38 10.19
CA LEU A 59 -6.76 -0.94 9.26
C LEU A 59 -8.07 -0.16 9.29
N LYS A 60 -8.51 0.26 10.48
CA LYS A 60 -9.71 1.08 10.63
C LYS A 60 -9.57 2.43 9.95
N ARG A 61 -8.43 3.09 10.11
CA ARG A 61 -8.14 4.35 9.41
C ARG A 61 -8.12 4.16 7.90
N LEU A 62 -7.52 3.08 7.42
CA LEU A 62 -7.50 2.74 6.01
C LEU A 62 -8.92 2.53 5.48
N SER A 63 -9.77 1.80 6.20
CA SER A 63 -11.18 1.63 5.85
C SER A 63 -11.92 2.98 5.76
N GLN A 64 -11.65 3.89 6.68
CA GLN A 64 -12.28 5.21 6.68
C GLN A 64 -11.94 6.03 5.43
N ILE A 65 -10.68 6.02 4.99
CA ILE A 65 -10.31 6.76 3.78
C ILE A 65 -10.81 6.06 2.51
N VAL A 66 -10.80 4.75 2.46
CA VAL A 66 -11.38 3.98 1.35
C VAL A 66 -12.85 4.32 1.16
N GLU A 67 -13.60 4.33 2.25
CA GLU A 67 -15.03 4.62 2.24
C GLU A 67 -15.30 6.10 1.91
N HIS A 68 -14.58 7.02 2.54
CA HIS A 68 -14.76 8.45 2.34
C HIS A 68 -14.55 8.87 0.87
N PHE A 69 -13.50 8.37 0.23
CA PHE A 69 -13.18 8.69 -1.16
C PHE A 69 -13.88 7.78 -2.17
N GLN A 70 -14.57 6.75 -1.71
CA GLN A 70 -15.20 5.74 -2.58
C GLN A 70 -14.18 5.17 -3.58
N ALA A 71 -12.98 4.88 -3.09
CA ALA A 71 -11.91 4.35 -3.92
C ALA A 71 -12.30 2.99 -4.50
N THR A 72 -11.95 2.76 -5.76
CA THR A 72 -12.16 1.48 -6.46
C THR A 72 -10.91 0.64 -6.49
N ASP A 73 -9.74 1.27 -6.49
CA ASP A 73 -8.44 0.63 -6.54
C ASP A 73 -7.55 1.13 -5.40
N ILE A 74 -6.77 0.23 -4.83
CA ILE A 74 -5.81 0.55 -3.79
C ILE A 74 -4.45 0.01 -4.20
N TYR A 75 -3.46 0.89 -4.31
CA TYR A 75 -2.09 0.56 -4.67
C TYR A 75 -1.20 0.65 -3.45
N PHE A 76 -0.56 -0.46 -3.10
CA PHE A 76 0.48 -0.50 -2.08
C PHE A 76 1.84 -0.44 -2.77
N LEU A 77 2.58 0.64 -2.55
CA LEU A 77 3.89 0.86 -3.17
C LEU A 77 5.00 0.31 -2.27
N GLY A 78 5.10 -1.01 -2.22
CA GLY A 78 6.19 -1.70 -1.55
C GLY A 78 6.21 -1.63 -0.04
N ASP A 79 7.08 -2.43 0.55
CA ASP A 79 7.29 -2.55 1.99
C ASP A 79 5.99 -2.73 2.78
N LEU A 80 5.12 -3.59 2.24
CA LEU A 80 3.83 -3.88 2.88
C LEU A 80 4.02 -4.66 4.18
N PHE A 81 4.97 -5.59 4.21
CA PHE A 81 5.24 -6.43 5.37
C PHE A 81 6.64 -6.21 5.92
N HIS A 82 6.73 -6.15 7.26
CA HIS A 82 7.99 -6.03 7.97
C HIS A 82 8.56 -7.40 8.40
N SER A 83 7.70 -8.38 8.64
CA SER A 83 8.12 -9.74 9.02
C SER A 83 7.24 -10.82 8.42
N VAL A 84 7.80 -12.02 8.32
CA VAL A 84 7.13 -13.19 7.74
C VAL A 84 6.13 -13.77 8.74
N HIS A 85 4.97 -14.16 8.26
CA HIS A 85 3.92 -14.94 8.96
C HIS A 85 3.64 -14.53 10.40
N ASN A 86 2.67 -13.65 10.58
CA ASN A 86 2.13 -13.35 11.90
C ASN A 86 0.61 -13.16 11.82
N GLU A 87 -0.01 -12.94 12.97
CA GLU A 87 -1.45 -12.71 13.08
C GLU A 87 -1.90 -11.48 12.27
N GLU A 88 -1.04 -10.47 12.13
CA GLU A 88 -1.35 -9.24 11.39
C GLU A 88 -1.54 -9.52 9.89
N TRP A 89 -0.78 -10.47 9.32
CA TRP A 89 -0.97 -10.91 7.94
C TRP A 89 -2.36 -11.53 7.74
N GLU A 90 -2.78 -12.39 8.65
CA GLU A 90 -4.10 -13.00 8.59
C GLU A 90 -5.21 -11.97 8.74
N LEU A 91 -5.08 -11.02 9.68
CA LEU A 91 -6.01 -9.91 9.85
C LEU A 91 -6.10 -9.04 8.59
N PHE A 92 -4.96 -8.78 7.96
CA PHE A 92 -4.92 -7.99 6.72
C PHE A 92 -5.62 -8.71 5.57
N LYS A 93 -5.40 -10.01 5.41
CA LYS A 93 -6.11 -10.81 4.39
C LYS A 93 -7.62 -10.81 4.62
N ASP A 94 -8.05 -10.96 5.87
CA ASP A 94 -9.46 -10.90 6.23
C ASP A 94 -10.05 -9.51 5.93
N TRP A 95 -9.30 -8.45 6.24
CA TRP A 95 -9.68 -7.09 5.92
C TRP A 95 -9.86 -6.89 4.41
N MET A 96 -8.93 -7.40 3.59
CA MET A 96 -9.06 -7.33 2.13
C MET A 96 -10.31 -8.03 1.63
N LYS A 97 -10.68 -9.17 2.20
CA LYS A 97 -11.88 -9.94 1.81
C LYS A 97 -13.17 -9.22 2.15
N GLU A 98 -13.16 -8.38 3.17
CA GLU A 98 -14.33 -7.57 3.58
C GLU A 98 -14.57 -6.36 2.69
N HIS A 99 -13.65 -6.05 1.79
CA HIS A 99 -13.68 -4.88 0.91
C HIS A 99 -13.76 -5.30 -0.56
N ASP A 100 -14.58 -4.59 -1.33
CA ASP A 100 -14.82 -4.89 -2.76
C ASP A 100 -13.81 -4.23 -3.70
N GLN A 101 -12.84 -3.49 -3.18
CA GLN A 101 -11.84 -2.81 -3.97
C GLN A 101 -10.85 -3.78 -4.62
N ASP A 102 -10.26 -3.36 -5.74
CA ASP A 102 -9.13 -4.05 -6.34
C ASP A 102 -7.84 -3.62 -5.65
N PHE A 103 -7.15 -4.58 -5.05
CA PHE A 103 -5.90 -4.35 -4.33
C PHE A 103 -4.71 -4.71 -5.21
N HIS A 104 -3.75 -3.79 -5.32
CA HIS A 104 -2.54 -3.96 -6.13
C HIS A 104 -1.31 -3.82 -5.24
N LEU A 105 -0.39 -4.75 -5.33
CA LEU A 105 0.89 -4.66 -4.62
C LEU A 105 2.03 -4.47 -5.63
N ILE A 106 2.76 -3.38 -5.46
CA ILE A 106 4.03 -3.14 -6.13
C ILE A 106 5.14 -3.54 -5.17
N LEU A 107 5.87 -4.60 -5.50
CA LEU A 107 6.84 -5.22 -4.62
C LEU A 107 8.00 -4.29 -4.30
N GLY A 108 8.34 -4.19 -3.02
CA GLY A 108 9.51 -3.49 -2.52
C GLY A 108 10.59 -4.46 -2.03
N ASN A 109 11.75 -3.92 -1.68
CA ASN A 109 12.91 -4.71 -1.22
C ASN A 109 12.64 -5.48 0.08
N HIS A 110 11.68 -5.01 0.89
CA HIS A 110 11.31 -5.61 2.17
C HIS A 110 10.05 -6.48 2.10
N ASP A 111 9.53 -6.73 0.91
CA ASP A 111 8.43 -7.66 0.69
C ASP A 111 8.99 -9.07 0.57
N ILE A 112 9.13 -9.72 1.72
CA ILE A 112 9.90 -10.97 1.91
C ILE A 112 9.04 -12.22 2.00
N LEU A 113 7.72 -12.12 1.83
CA LEU A 113 6.86 -13.27 1.83
C LEU A 113 7.10 -14.12 0.58
N ARG A 114 6.89 -15.42 0.71
CA ARG A 114 6.97 -16.32 -0.43
C ARG A 114 5.83 -16.04 -1.41
N GLU A 115 6.06 -16.28 -2.68
CA GLU A 115 5.08 -16.06 -3.74
C GLU A 115 3.71 -16.68 -3.41
N LYS A 116 3.68 -17.91 -2.91
CA LYS A 116 2.46 -18.58 -2.51
C LYS A 116 1.69 -17.88 -1.38
N ASP A 117 2.39 -17.15 -0.51
CA ASP A 117 1.77 -16.41 0.57
C ASP A 117 1.03 -15.18 0.03
N TYR A 118 1.62 -14.51 -0.96
CA TYR A 118 0.93 -13.41 -1.68
C TYR A 118 -0.25 -13.92 -2.50
N GLU A 119 -0.12 -15.09 -3.14
CA GLU A 119 -1.21 -15.71 -3.91
C GLU A 119 -2.41 -16.06 -3.05
N SER A 120 -2.21 -16.35 -1.76
CA SER A 120 -3.30 -16.60 -0.81
C SER A 120 -4.11 -15.35 -0.46
N ALA A 121 -3.58 -14.18 -0.77
CA ALA A 121 -4.26 -12.90 -0.56
C ALA A 121 -5.06 -12.50 -1.81
N ALA A 122 -6.01 -11.59 -1.64
CA ALA A 122 -6.90 -11.14 -2.69
C ALA A 122 -6.34 -9.99 -3.53
N PHE A 123 -5.04 -10.04 -3.89
CA PHE A 123 -4.43 -9.04 -4.77
C PHE A 123 -4.89 -9.22 -6.21
N ALA A 124 -5.37 -8.14 -6.83
CA ALA A 124 -5.72 -8.11 -8.24
C ALA A 124 -4.46 -8.10 -9.13
N SER A 125 -3.37 -7.50 -8.64
CA SER A 125 -2.07 -7.54 -9.30
C SER A 125 -0.92 -7.55 -8.29
N LEU A 126 0.19 -8.16 -8.69
CA LEU A 126 1.41 -8.30 -7.90
C LEU A 126 2.59 -8.13 -8.85
N THR A 127 3.23 -6.96 -8.84
CA THR A 127 4.27 -6.61 -9.81
C THR A 127 5.36 -5.78 -9.15
N GLU A 128 6.54 -5.73 -9.76
CA GLU A 128 7.61 -4.82 -9.37
C GLU A 128 7.41 -3.42 -9.96
N ARG A 129 6.70 -3.36 -11.08
CA ARG A 129 6.40 -2.13 -11.79
C ARG A 129 4.95 -2.18 -12.32
N PHE A 130 4.21 -1.12 -12.11
CA PHE A 130 2.83 -0.99 -12.57
C PHE A 130 2.65 0.30 -13.38
N GLU A 131 2.21 0.16 -14.62
CA GLU A 131 1.91 1.30 -15.49
C GLU A 131 0.47 1.76 -15.29
N ALA A 132 0.32 2.99 -14.83
CA ALA A 132 -0.95 3.68 -14.64
C ALA A 132 -0.85 5.09 -15.24
N PRO A 133 -0.91 5.23 -16.58
CA PRO A 133 -0.66 6.51 -17.24
C PRO A 133 -1.48 7.67 -16.67
N PRO A 134 -0.88 8.85 -16.46
CA PRO A 134 0.48 9.25 -16.86
C PRO A 134 1.59 8.81 -15.91
N PHE A 135 1.30 7.93 -14.95
CA PHE A 135 2.25 7.52 -13.91
C PHE A 135 2.75 6.09 -14.14
N VAL A 136 3.89 5.82 -13.53
CA VAL A 136 4.42 4.48 -13.35
C VAL A 136 4.68 4.30 -11.84
N PHE A 137 4.19 3.22 -11.26
CA PHE A 137 4.39 2.90 -9.85
C PHE A 137 5.57 1.93 -9.71
N ILE A 138 6.56 2.36 -8.95
CA ILE A 138 7.72 1.58 -8.55
C ILE A 138 8.00 1.86 -7.08
N HIS A 139 8.61 0.92 -6.37
CA HIS A 139 8.95 1.15 -4.96
C HIS A 139 10.25 1.93 -4.80
N ASP A 140 11.28 1.58 -5.57
CA ASP A 140 12.62 2.16 -5.44
C ASP A 140 13.09 2.82 -6.75
N SER A 141 13.82 3.92 -6.59
CA SER A 141 14.40 4.66 -7.70
C SER A 141 15.57 3.93 -8.41
N GLU A 142 16.13 2.91 -7.78
CA GLU A 142 17.15 2.05 -8.42
C GLU A 142 16.57 1.29 -9.61
N ASP A 143 15.28 1.02 -9.61
CA ASP A 143 14.56 0.43 -10.73
C ASP A 143 14.51 1.34 -11.98
N ARG A 144 14.99 2.59 -11.87
CA ARG A 144 15.07 3.53 -12.99
C ARG A 144 16.32 3.39 -13.86
N GLU A 145 17.39 2.83 -13.32
CA GLU A 145 18.69 2.82 -14.04
C GLU A 145 18.66 1.95 -15.30
N GLU A 146 17.83 0.92 -15.34
CA GLU A 146 17.68 0.08 -16.53
C GLU A 146 16.92 0.78 -17.67
N GLU A 147 16.18 1.84 -17.40
CA GLU A 147 15.38 2.56 -18.42
C GLU A 147 16.07 3.81 -18.97
N SER A 148 17.03 4.38 -18.25
CA SER A 148 17.73 5.58 -18.71
C SER A 148 18.58 5.33 -19.97
N GLU A 149 18.88 4.07 -20.30
CA GLU A 149 19.56 3.68 -21.54
C GLU A 149 18.62 3.61 -22.74
N LEU A 150 17.30 3.61 -22.55
CA LEU A 150 16.31 3.47 -23.62
C LEU A 150 15.74 4.80 -24.13
N TYR A 151 15.96 5.90 -23.40
CA TYR A 151 15.53 7.23 -23.82
C TYR A 151 16.69 8.22 -23.69
N PRO A 152 17.38 8.53 -24.80
CA PRO A 152 18.38 9.58 -24.79
C PRO A 152 17.77 10.97 -24.57
#